data_247b7fdfb2e46c9095e537a22601341f
#
_entry.id   247b7fdfb2e46c9095e537a22601341f
#
_cell.length_a   1.000
_cell.length_b   1.000
_cell.length_c   1.000
_cell.angle_alpha   90.00
_cell.angle_beta   90.00
_cell.angle_gamma   90.00
#
_symmetry.space_group_name_H-M   'P 1'
#
loop_
_entity.id
_entity.type
_entity.pdbx_description
1 polymer ?
#
loop_
_entity_poly.entity_id
_entity_poly.type
_entity_poly.pdbx_seq_one_letter_code
_entity_poly.pdbx_strand_id
1 'polypeptide(L)'
;MIDSKSIWGHFLAGKPFVKKDGAQLTLQFSPASIQSQLCLDEPHRLLLGYTRTLLGFLLFAPAPRNITMIGLGGGSLPKYCYNALPDTNIAVVEINADVIALRDTFMVPK
;
A
#
# COMPACT_ATOMS: atom_id res chain seq x y z
N MET A 1 17.33 -2.85 7.49
CA MET A 1 16.25 -3.47 6.79
C MET A 1 16.77 -4.22 5.56
N ILE A 2 16.85 -3.70 4.37
CA ILE A 2 17.39 -4.42 3.22
C ILE A 2 18.64 -3.73 2.71
N ASP A 3 19.73 -4.49 2.42
CA ASP A 3 20.95 -3.94 1.86
C ASP A 3 20.91 -3.91 0.31
N SER A 4 21.88 -3.23 -0.32
CA SER A 4 21.88 -3.06 -1.77
C SER A 4 22.01 -4.38 -2.54
N LYS A 5 22.72 -5.38 -2.01
CA LYS A 5 22.84 -6.71 -2.65
C LYS A 5 21.51 -7.45 -2.62
N SER A 6 20.82 -7.41 -1.48
CA SER A 6 19.47 -8.00 -1.33
C SER A 6 18.44 -7.33 -2.22
N ILE A 7 18.51 -5.99 -2.41
CA ILE A 7 17.65 -5.26 -3.34
C ILE A 7 17.76 -5.82 -4.77
N TRP A 8 18.98 -5.98 -5.28
CA TRP A 8 19.19 -6.53 -6.61
C TRP A 8 18.73 -7.98 -6.73
N GLY A 9 18.95 -8.79 -5.69
CA GLY A 9 18.45 -10.15 -5.63
C GLY A 9 16.91 -10.21 -5.71
N HIS A 10 16.21 -9.36 -4.98
CA HIS A 10 14.75 -9.27 -5.04
C HIS A 10 14.27 -8.79 -6.41
N PHE A 11 14.89 -7.76 -6.97
CA PHE A 11 14.56 -7.25 -8.29
C PHE A 11 14.66 -8.32 -9.37
N LEU A 12 15.79 -9.05 -9.42
CA LEU A 12 16.01 -10.13 -10.39
C LEU A 12 15.03 -11.31 -10.21
N ALA A 13 14.60 -11.57 -8.98
CA ALA A 13 13.61 -12.60 -8.67
C ALA A 13 12.16 -12.13 -8.84
N GLY A 14 11.92 -10.86 -9.21
CA GLY A 14 10.57 -10.28 -9.31
C GLY A 14 9.85 -10.17 -7.97
N LYS A 15 10.60 -10.10 -6.85
CA LYS A 15 10.04 -10.04 -5.49
C LYS A 15 10.00 -8.61 -4.96
N PRO A 16 8.96 -8.27 -4.18
CA PRO A 16 8.91 -6.98 -3.50
C PRO A 16 9.98 -6.90 -2.42
N PHE A 17 10.44 -5.70 -2.15
CA PHE A 17 11.31 -5.40 -1.01
C PHE A 17 10.87 -4.11 -0.33
N VAL A 18 11.24 -4.00 0.94
CA VAL A 18 10.90 -2.85 1.78
C VAL A 18 12.17 -2.09 2.13
N LYS A 19 12.13 -0.78 1.90
CA LYS A 19 13.16 0.14 2.38
C LYS A 19 12.60 0.99 3.51
N LYS A 20 13.43 1.24 4.51
CA LYS A 20 13.10 2.14 5.62
C LYS A 20 14.06 3.33 5.62
N ASP A 21 13.49 4.53 5.68
CA ASP A 21 14.23 5.77 5.83
C ASP A 21 13.53 6.63 6.91
N GLY A 22 14.11 6.67 8.10
CA GLY A 22 13.48 7.30 9.25
C GLY A 22 12.12 6.68 9.56
N ALA A 23 11.08 7.51 9.57
CA ALA A 23 9.69 7.07 9.77
C ALA A 23 8.99 6.62 8.49
N GLN A 24 9.68 6.58 7.34
CA GLN A 24 9.09 6.17 6.07
C GLN A 24 9.45 4.73 5.71
N LEU A 25 8.43 3.96 5.32
CA LEU A 25 8.58 2.67 4.65
C LEU A 25 8.17 2.81 3.19
N THR A 26 8.95 2.20 2.28
CA THR A 26 8.59 2.10 0.88
C THR A 26 8.53 0.65 0.44
N LEU A 27 7.51 0.33 -0.36
CA LEU A 27 7.41 -0.94 -1.07
C LEU A 27 7.88 -0.73 -2.51
N GLN A 28 8.81 -1.55 -2.96
CA GLN A 28 9.38 -1.48 -4.30
C GLN A 28 9.52 -2.87 -4.91
N PHE A 29 9.40 -2.94 -6.24
CA PHE A 29 9.75 -4.11 -7.04
C PHE A 29 11.03 -3.88 -7.84
N SER A 30 11.45 -2.62 -7.98
CA SER A 30 12.70 -2.24 -8.63
C SER A 30 13.38 -1.12 -7.84
N PRO A 31 14.70 -0.96 -7.99
CA PRO A 31 15.42 0.14 -7.33
C PRO A 31 14.97 1.54 -7.77
N ALA A 32 14.34 1.63 -8.94
CA ALA A 32 13.99 2.90 -9.59
C ALA A 32 12.54 3.37 -9.35
N SER A 33 11.67 2.50 -8.83
CA SER A 33 10.25 2.85 -8.70
C SER A 33 9.66 2.46 -7.35
N ILE A 34 8.94 3.40 -6.76
CA ILE A 34 8.21 3.22 -5.50
C ILE A 34 6.77 2.84 -5.85
N GLN A 35 6.31 1.70 -5.34
CA GLN A 35 4.93 1.24 -5.50
C GLN A 35 4.02 1.80 -4.41
N SER A 36 4.53 1.91 -3.18
CA SER A 36 3.76 2.39 -2.05
C SER A 36 4.65 3.02 -1.00
N GLN A 37 4.11 3.96 -0.26
CA GLN A 37 4.78 4.64 0.85
C GLN A 37 3.89 4.67 2.09
N LEU A 38 4.51 4.45 3.25
CA LEU A 38 3.88 4.56 4.57
C LEU A 38 4.70 5.49 5.45
N CYS A 39 4.04 6.44 6.12
CA CYS A 39 4.62 7.14 7.25
C CYS A 39 4.22 6.44 8.55
N LEU A 40 5.19 5.95 9.32
CA LEU A 40 4.92 5.23 10.57
C LEU A 40 4.24 6.10 11.62
N ASP A 41 4.51 7.41 11.61
CA ASP A 41 3.91 8.37 12.53
C ASP A 41 2.48 8.78 12.12
N GLU A 42 2.15 8.64 10.85
CA GLU A 42 0.84 8.96 10.26
C GLU A 42 0.40 7.84 9.30
N PRO A 43 0.07 6.62 9.80
CA PRO A 43 -0.12 5.45 8.96
C PRO A 43 -1.32 5.53 8.01
N HIS A 44 -2.26 6.43 8.23
CA HIS A 44 -3.42 6.63 7.34
C HIS A 44 -3.19 7.71 6.28
N ARG A 45 -2.07 8.43 6.35
CA ARG A 45 -1.78 9.50 5.40
C ARG A 45 -1.42 8.93 4.02
N LEU A 46 -2.05 9.48 2.98
CA LEU A 46 -1.71 9.16 1.60
C LEU A 46 -0.54 10.04 1.13
N LEU A 47 0.64 9.44 0.99
CA LEU A 47 1.87 10.15 0.63
C LEU A 47 2.01 10.34 -0.88
N LEU A 48 1.70 9.29 -1.66
CA LEU A 48 1.83 9.35 -3.12
C LEU A 48 0.62 10.03 -3.77
N GLY A 49 0.89 10.97 -4.67
CA GLY A 49 -0.16 11.80 -5.29
C GLY A 49 -1.25 10.99 -6.00
N TYR A 50 -0.90 9.89 -6.67
CA TYR A 50 -1.88 9.06 -7.37
C TYR A 50 -2.93 8.44 -6.43
N THR A 51 -2.56 8.13 -5.18
CA THR A 51 -3.50 7.57 -4.19
C THR A 51 -4.59 8.58 -3.84
N ARG A 52 -4.23 9.86 -3.74
CA ARG A 52 -5.20 10.94 -3.51
C ARG A 52 -6.12 11.14 -4.70
N THR A 53 -5.59 11.07 -5.92
CA THR A 53 -6.37 11.18 -7.16
C THR A 53 -7.39 10.05 -7.27
N LEU A 54 -7.02 8.81 -6.91
CA LEU A 54 -7.91 7.67 -6.93
C LEU A 54 -9.12 7.83 -5.99
N LEU A 55 -9.01 8.61 -4.93
CA LEU A 55 -10.14 8.93 -4.06
C LEU A 55 -11.21 9.83 -4.72
N GLY A 56 -10.95 10.33 -5.91
CA GLY A 56 -11.91 11.13 -6.68
C GLY A 56 -13.24 10.42 -6.92
N PHE A 57 -13.30 9.08 -6.86
CA PHE A 57 -14.56 8.34 -6.97
C PHE A 57 -15.57 8.73 -5.88
N LEU A 58 -15.13 9.20 -4.73
CA LEU A 58 -16.01 9.65 -3.64
C LEU A 58 -16.80 10.90 -4.01
N LEU A 59 -16.41 11.65 -5.02
CA LEU A 59 -17.19 12.78 -5.57
C LEU A 59 -18.48 12.27 -6.23
N PHE A 60 -18.49 11.04 -6.74
CA PHE A 60 -19.63 10.42 -7.42
C PHE A 60 -20.39 9.43 -6.52
N ALA A 61 -19.67 8.81 -5.59
CA ALA A 61 -20.23 7.84 -4.63
C ALA A 61 -19.69 8.17 -3.23
N PRO A 62 -20.24 9.17 -2.53
CA PRO A 62 -19.68 9.69 -1.29
C PRO A 62 -19.82 8.75 -0.08
N ALA A 63 -20.76 7.81 -0.13
CA ALA A 63 -21.02 6.85 0.94
C ALA A 63 -21.20 5.43 0.36
N PRO A 64 -20.17 4.82 -0.22
CA PRO A 64 -20.28 3.50 -0.81
C PRO A 64 -20.48 2.45 0.29
N ARG A 65 -21.34 1.46 0.04
CA ARG A 65 -21.52 0.32 0.95
C ARG A 65 -20.44 -0.73 0.78
N ASN A 66 -19.94 -0.89 -0.43
CA ASN A 66 -18.93 -1.87 -0.78
C ASN A 66 -17.89 -1.25 -1.71
N ILE A 67 -16.64 -1.49 -1.44
CA ILE A 67 -15.53 -1.15 -2.31
C ILE A 67 -14.73 -2.43 -2.57
N THR A 68 -14.50 -2.73 -3.84
CA THR A 68 -13.56 -3.78 -4.24
C THR A 68 -12.36 -3.14 -4.92
N MET A 69 -11.17 -3.47 -4.44
CA MET A 69 -9.91 -2.98 -4.99
C MET A 69 -9.14 -4.13 -5.60
N ILE A 70 -8.53 -3.89 -6.77
CA ILE A 70 -7.63 -4.83 -7.42
C ILE A 70 -6.21 -4.33 -7.20
N GLY A 71 -5.40 -5.16 -6.55
CA GLY A 71 -4.04 -4.81 -6.13
C GLY A 71 -4.00 -4.22 -4.72
N LEU A 72 -3.15 -4.78 -3.88
CA LEU A 72 -2.95 -4.33 -2.50
C LEU A 72 -1.80 -3.31 -2.40
N GLY A 73 -0.64 -3.62 -3.00
CA GLY A 73 0.58 -2.86 -2.77
C GLY A 73 0.91 -2.79 -1.28
N GLY A 74 1.26 -1.62 -0.80
CA GLY A 74 1.44 -1.35 0.64
C GLY A 74 0.13 -1.06 1.39
N GLY A 75 -1.02 -1.22 0.74
CA GLY A 75 -2.33 -1.05 1.37
C GLY A 75 -2.70 0.39 1.73
N SER A 76 -2.11 1.38 1.09
CA SER A 76 -2.38 2.79 1.38
C SER A 76 -3.85 3.16 1.19
N LEU A 77 -4.44 2.81 0.05
CA LEU A 77 -5.85 3.09 -0.24
C LEU A 77 -6.82 2.29 0.63
N PRO A 78 -6.69 0.95 0.76
CA PRO A 78 -7.56 0.19 1.65
C PRO A 78 -7.52 0.70 3.08
N LYS A 79 -6.34 1.00 3.59
CA LYS A 79 -6.13 1.49 4.95
C LYS A 79 -6.79 2.86 5.17
N TYR A 80 -6.61 3.78 4.21
CA TYR A 80 -7.27 5.08 4.26
C TYR A 80 -8.80 4.92 4.26
N CYS A 81 -9.34 4.14 3.33
CA CYS A 81 -10.78 3.92 3.23
C CYS A 81 -11.36 3.21 4.46
N TYR A 82 -10.64 2.25 5.03
CA TYR A 82 -11.03 1.59 6.26
C TYR A 82 -11.20 2.58 7.41
N ASN A 83 -10.29 3.53 7.52
CA ASN A 83 -10.32 4.56 8.56
C ASN A 83 -11.37 5.65 8.29
N ALA A 84 -11.50 6.10 7.04
CA ALA A 84 -12.35 7.23 6.67
C ALA A 84 -13.81 6.84 6.39
N LEU A 85 -14.08 5.58 6.06
CA LEU A 85 -15.39 5.08 5.67
C LEU A 85 -15.79 3.88 6.55
N PRO A 86 -16.14 4.11 7.84
CA PRO A 86 -16.32 3.02 8.81
C PRO A 86 -17.49 2.08 8.49
N ASP A 87 -18.47 2.54 7.72
CA ASP A 87 -19.65 1.75 7.34
C ASP A 87 -19.52 1.05 5.99
N THR A 88 -18.32 1.10 5.40
CA THR A 88 -18.03 0.51 4.08
C THR A 88 -17.34 -0.83 4.21
N ASN A 89 -17.84 -1.84 3.51
CA ASN A 89 -17.14 -3.12 3.35
C ASN A 89 -16.05 -2.98 2.30
N ILE A 90 -14.84 -3.34 2.64
CA ILE A 90 -13.68 -3.23 1.74
C ILE A 90 -13.12 -4.61 1.46
N ALA A 91 -13.05 -4.98 0.19
CA ALA A 91 -12.41 -6.20 -0.27
C ALA A 91 -11.23 -5.84 -1.17
N VAL A 92 -10.11 -6.50 -0.99
CA VAL A 92 -8.91 -6.31 -1.80
C VAL A 92 -8.49 -7.64 -2.42
N VAL A 93 -8.27 -7.63 -3.72
CA VAL A 93 -7.77 -8.79 -4.47
C VAL A 93 -6.31 -8.53 -4.83
N GLU A 94 -5.41 -9.39 -4.34
CA GLU A 94 -3.99 -9.33 -4.62
C GLU A 94 -3.49 -10.68 -5.09
N ILE A 95 -2.82 -10.70 -6.24
CA ILE A 95 -2.30 -11.94 -6.84
C ILE A 95 -0.96 -12.37 -6.25
N ASN A 96 -0.19 -11.43 -5.72
CA ASN A 96 1.16 -11.69 -5.23
C ASN A 96 1.15 -11.99 -3.73
N ALA A 97 1.41 -13.26 -3.38
CA ALA A 97 1.46 -13.71 -1.99
C ALA A 97 2.56 -12.99 -1.16
N ASP A 98 3.67 -12.60 -1.78
CA ASP A 98 4.75 -11.87 -1.10
C ASP A 98 4.30 -10.45 -0.71
N VAL A 99 3.43 -9.82 -1.51
CA VAL A 99 2.80 -8.53 -1.17
C VAL A 99 1.84 -8.71 0.00
N ILE A 100 1.01 -9.75 -0.02
CA ILE A 100 0.09 -10.06 1.08
C ILE A 100 0.86 -10.31 2.38
N ALA A 101 2.01 -10.99 2.31
CA ALA A 101 2.85 -11.25 3.48
C ALA A 101 3.40 -9.98 4.15
N LEU A 102 3.48 -8.87 3.43
CA LEU A 102 3.94 -7.58 3.95
C LEU A 102 2.84 -6.74 4.62
N ARG A 103 1.58 -7.24 4.65
CA ARG A 103 0.45 -6.43 5.13
C ARG A 103 0.61 -5.94 6.56
N ASP A 104 1.15 -6.77 7.46
CA ASP A 104 1.36 -6.36 8.85
C ASP A 104 2.48 -5.30 8.96
N THR A 105 3.53 -5.42 8.15
CA THR A 105 4.61 -4.42 8.06
C THR A 105 4.07 -3.05 7.64
N PHE A 106 3.10 -3.02 6.74
CA PHE A 106 2.47 -1.80 6.26
C PHE A 106 1.19 -1.42 7.04
N MET A 107 0.93 -2.05 8.18
CA MET A 107 -0.19 -1.75 9.08
C MET A 107 -1.56 -1.82 8.40
N VAL A 108 -1.75 -2.75 7.46
CA VAL A 108 -3.04 -2.96 6.80
C VAL A 108 -3.96 -3.76 7.71
N PRO A 109 -5.19 -3.32 8.01
CA PRO A 109 -6.15 -4.05 8.84
C PRO A 109 -6.48 -5.44 8.31
N LYS A 110 -6.89 -6.34 9.21
CA LYS A 110 -7.31 -7.71 8.88
C LYS A 110 -8.78 -7.78 8.48
#